data_9b9886edc3f8b7959465d82fa2915394
#
_entry.id   9b9886edc3f8b7959465d82fa2915394
#
_cell.length_a   1.000
_cell.length_b   1.000
_cell.length_c   1.000
_cell.angle_alpha   90.00
_cell.angle_beta   90.00
_cell.angle_gamma   90.00
#
_symmetry.space_group_name_H-M   'P 1'
#
loop_
_entity.id
_entity.type
_entity.pdbx_description
1 polymer ?
#
loop_
_entity_poly.entity_id
_entity_poly.type
_entity_poly.pdbx_seq_one_letter_code
_entity_poly.pdbx_strand_id
1 'polypeptide(L)'
;EQVDDEMNNNMDYAAMSCQNCLSDAVDILTVNYFTVQYMHESGHSMDEFRAYFTEQTDYLKNEESMQYLGIYGYIDGELMLSTAWEQPEGYRIEDRSWYQEMKQNGTELTITTPYLDMKTNRQVVSVGRMFRDGSNLIGVDVDLEELSDLLKELDAGTGEIYIVDQTGSIIAGGEPAYMGKTLDSMYHRTDAYETY
;
A
#
# COMPACT_ATOMS: atom_id res chain seq x y z
N GLU A 1 -23.52 -23.35 13.25
CA GLU A 1 -23.14 -22.72 14.54
C GLU A 1 -21.62 -22.78 14.74
N GLN A 2 -20.95 -23.95 14.75
CA GLN A 2 -19.50 -24.04 14.95
C GLN A 2 -18.71 -23.51 13.75
N VAL A 3 -19.17 -23.74 12.50
CA VAL A 3 -18.56 -23.23 11.27
C VAL A 3 -18.74 -21.70 11.16
N ASP A 4 -19.91 -21.21 11.57
CA ASP A 4 -20.19 -19.77 11.55
C ASP A 4 -19.31 -19.02 12.57
N ASP A 5 -19.07 -19.60 13.74
CA ASP A 5 -18.21 -19.02 14.77
C ASP A 5 -16.73 -19.00 14.31
N GLU A 6 -16.25 -20.06 13.66
CA GLU A 6 -14.90 -20.14 13.12
C GLU A 6 -14.70 -19.13 11.97
N MET A 7 -15.65 -19.02 11.05
CA MET A 7 -15.63 -18.04 9.97
C MET A 7 -15.62 -16.61 10.49
N ASN A 8 -16.46 -16.28 11.47
CA ASN A 8 -16.49 -14.95 12.08
C ASN A 8 -15.15 -14.61 12.75
N ASN A 9 -14.56 -15.56 13.49
CA ASN A 9 -13.24 -15.37 14.11
C ASN A 9 -12.14 -15.11 13.07
N ASN A 10 -12.15 -15.82 11.94
CA ASN A 10 -11.20 -15.64 10.86
C ASN A 10 -11.38 -14.27 10.19
N MET A 11 -12.61 -13.82 9.97
CA MET A 11 -12.90 -12.49 9.43
C MET A 11 -12.46 -11.37 10.37
N ASP A 12 -12.71 -11.50 11.67
CA ASP A 12 -12.27 -10.52 12.66
C ASP A 12 -10.73 -10.45 12.73
N TYR A 13 -10.06 -11.60 12.68
CA TYR A 13 -8.60 -11.65 12.65
C TYR A 13 -8.02 -11.01 11.38
N ALA A 14 -8.59 -11.29 10.21
CA ALA A 14 -8.21 -10.71 8.94
C ALA A 14 -8.37 -9.18 8.94
N ALA A 15 -9.52 -8.69 9.41
CA ALA A 15 -9.81 -7.26 9.51
C ALA A 15 -8.82 -6.57 10.46
N MET A 16 -8.54 -7.17 11.62
CA MET A 16 -7.60 -6.65 12.60
C MET A 16 -6.17 -6.63 12.05
N SER A 17 -5.74 -7.68 11.33
CA SER A 17 -4.40 -7.73 10.72
C SER A 17 -4.20 -6.64 9.67
N CYS A 18 -5.20 -6.43 8.81
CA CYS A 18 -5.18 -5.35 7.83
C CYS A 18 -5.15 -3.97 8.50
N GLN A 19 -5.98 -3.75 9.51
CA GLN A 19 -6.04 -2.50 10.26
C GLN A 19 -4.70 -2.22 10.96
N ASN A 20 -4.09 -3.21 11.58
CA ASN A 20 -2.79 -3.06 12.23
C ASN A 20 -1.71 -2.70 11.20
N CYS A 21 -1.64 -3.41 10.08
CA CYS A 21 -0.67 -3.14 9.03
C CYS A 21 -0.77 -1.70 8.50
N LEU A 22 -1.98 -1.21 8.23
CA LEU A 22 -2.19 0.16 7.78
C LEU A 22 -1.89 1.18 8.89
N SER A 23 -2.24 0.89 10.16
CA SER A 23 -1.91 1.74 11.30
C SER A 23 -0.41 1.87 11.49
N ASP A 24 0.32 0.77 11.43
CA ASP A 24 1.78 0.77 11.55
C ASP A 24 2.43 1.55 10.39
N ALA A 25 1.91 1.42 9.16
CA ALA A 25 2.37 2.21 8.02
C ALA A 25 2.16 3.73 8.23
N VAL A 26 1.04 4.12 8.84
CA VAL A 26 0.75 5.52 9.21
C VAL A 26 1.75 6.02 10.26
N ASP A 27 2.07 5.21 11.26
CA ASP A 27 3.03 5.57 12.30
C ASP A 27 4.44 5.70 11.73
N ILE A 28 4.88 4.75 10.89
CA ILE A 28 6.14 4.81 10.15
C ILE A 28 6.21 6.07 9.31
N LEU A 29 5.17 6.36 8.52
CA LEU A 29 5.11 7.56 7.69
C LEU A 29 5.22 8.81 8.54
N THR A 30 4.47 8.89 9.65
CA THR A 30 4.40 10.08 10.51
C THR A 30 5.77 10.45 11.09
N VAL A 31 6.49 9.46 11.63
CA VAL A 31 7.83 9.68 12.16
C VAL A 31 8.80 10.16 11.06
N ASN A 32 8.77 9.48 9.92
CA ASN A 32 9.67 9.78 8.81
C ASN A 32 9.32 11.10 8.10
N TYR A 33 8.03 11.46 8.02
CA TYR A 33 7.58 12.71 7.42
C TYR A 33 8.23 13.94 8.06
N PHE A 34 8.21 14.04 9.38
CA PHE A 34 8.81 15.18 10.06
C PHE A 34 10.33 15.21 9.93
N THR A 35 10.97 14.04 9.94
CA THR A 35 12.42 13.95 9.75
C THR A 35 12.83 14.39 8.35
N VAL A 36 12.18 13.87 7.31
CA VAL A 36 12.53 14.18 5.92
C VAL A 36 12.18 15.62 5.56
N GLN A 37 11.06 16.16 6.08
CA GLN A 37 10.73 17.56 5.90
C GLN A 37 11.80 18.46 6.56
N TYR A 38 12.25 18.12 7.77
CA TYR A 38 13.33 18.86 8.44
C TYR A 38 14.65 18.78 7.67
N MET A 39 15.00 17.62 7.15
CA MET A 39 16.18 17.45 6.28
C MET A 39 16.12 18.37 5.07
N HIS A 40 14.95 18.44 4.40
CA HIS A 40 14.74 19.31 3.25
C HIS A 40 14.87 20.80 3.62
N GLU A 41 14.18 21.24 4.68
CA GLU A 41 14.25 22.62 5.16
C GLU A 41 15.65 23.02 5.64
N SER A 42 16.47 22.05 6.07
CA SER A 42 17.84 22.25 6.53
C SER A 42 18.89 22.17 5.40
N GLY A 43 18.47 21.91 4.17
CA GLY A 43 19.33 21.87 3.00
C GLY A 43 20.23 20.64 2.89
N HIS A 44 19.76 19.47 3.36
CA HIS A 44 20.47 18.22 3.18
C HIS A 44 20.61 17.88 1.69
N SER A 45 21.70 17.20 1.33
CA SER A 45 21.99 16.77 -0.02
C SER A 45 21.13 15.57 -0.45
N MET A 46 20.98 15.36 -1.76
CA MET A 46 20.27 14.20 -2.30
C MET A 46 20.90 12.87 -1.88
N ASP A 47 22.21 12.83 -1.68
CA ASP A 47 22.89 11.62 -1.19
C ASP A 47 22.54 11.31 0.27
N GLU A 48 22.34 12.32 1.12
CA GLU A 48 21.87 12.14 2.49
C GLU A 48 20.43 11.64 2.52
N PHE A 49 19.55 12.12 1.64
CA PHE A 49 18.21 11.56 1.50
C PHE A 49 18.24 10.10 1.06
N ARG A 50 19.05 9.75 0.06
CA ARG A 50 19.18 8.35 -0.37
C ARG A 50 19.69 7.45 0.73
N ALA A 51 20.69 7.89 1.48
CA ALA A 51 21.20 7.14 2.62
C ALA A 51 20.11 6.94 3.69
N TYR A 52 19.37 7.98 4.01
CA TYR A 52 18.26 7.92 4.97
C TYR A 52 17.18 6.92 4.54
N PHE A 53 16.66 7.02 3.32
CA PHE A 53 15.62 6.10 2.83
C PHE A 53 16.11 4.65 2.77
N THR A 54 17.39 4.42 2.42
CA THR A 54 17.99 3.09 2.45
C THR A 54 18.02 2.53 3.86
N GLU A 55 18.54 3.29 4.83
CA GLU A 55 18.66 2.86 6.22
C GLU A 55 17.28 2.56 6.84
N GLN A 56 16.29 3.44 6.62
CA GLN A 56 14.94 3.23 7.14
C GLN A 56 14.26 2.01 6.49
N THR A 57 14.45 1.81 5.19
CA THR A 57 13.89 0.63 4.51
C THR A 57 14.56 -0.67 4.98
N ASP A 58 15.88 -0.66 5.16
CA ASP A 58 16.60 -1.84 5.67
C ASP A 58 16.17 -2.18 7.10
N TYR A 59 15.93 -1.16 7.92
CA TYR A 59 15.37 -1.35 9.26
C TYR A 59 14.00 -2.05 9.19
N LEU A 60 13.08 -1.53 8.37
CA LEU A 60 11.75 -2.10 8.21
C LEU A 60 11.77 -3.55 7.71
N LYS A 61 12.66 -3.89 6.77
CA LYS A 61 12.78 -5.25 6.23
C LYS A 61 13.34 -6.27 7.20
N ASN A 62 14.09 -5.82 8.21
CA ASN A 62 14.66 -6.71 9.23
C ASN A 62 13.68 -7.02 10.38
N GLU A 63 12.57 -6.28 10.49
CA GLU A 63 11.50 -6.58 11.42
C GLU A 63 10.60 -7.67 10.83
N GLU A 64 10.61 -8.87 11.41
CA GLU A 64 9.98 -10.10 10.88
C GLU A 64 8.45 -10.01 10.67
N SER A 65 7.81 -8.93 11.10
CA SER A 65 6.36 -8.76 11.04
C SER A 65 5.89 -7.78 9.97
N MET A 66 6.79 -7.25 9.12
CA MET A 66 6.45 -6.08 8.30
C MET A 66 6.27 -6.41 6.82
N GLN A 67 5.07 -6.14 6.32
CA GLN A 67 4.62 -6.27 4.93
C GLN A 67 4.91 -4.99 4.15
N TYR A 68 6.13 -4.41 4.32
CA TYR A 68 6.48 -3.14 3.67
C TYR A 68 7.55 -3.33 2.61
N LEU A 69 7.30 -2.76 1.42
CA LEU A 69 8.31 -2.71 0.37
C LEU A 69 9.39 -1.66 0.66
N GLY A 70 9.07 -0.67 1.48
CA GLY A 70 10.00 0.34 1.97
C GLY A 70 9.41 1.75 2.01
N ILE A 71 10.26 2.67 2.45
CA ILE A 71 9.98 4.10 2.44
C ILE A 71 10.57 4.71 1.17
N TYR A 72 9.84 5.63 0.56
CA TYR A 72 10.30 6.40 -0.58
C TYR A 72 9.95 7.87 -0.45
N GLY A 73 10.61 8.70 -1.23
CA GLY A 73 10.30 10.12 -1.34
C GLY A 73 10.40 10.63 -2.76
N TYR A 74 9.68 11.70 -3.05
CA TYR A 74 9.89 12.51 -4.25
C TYR A 74 10.32 13.89 -3.78
N ILE A 75 11.61 14.18 -3.93
CA ILE A 75 12.27 15.35 -3.35
C ILE A 75 12.96 16.12 -4.47
N ASP A 76 12.62 17.40 -4.61
CA ASP A 76 13.21 18.33 -5.61
C ASP A 76 13.24 17.76 -7.03
N GLY A 77 12.19 17.02 -7.41
CA GLY A 77 12.06 16.44 -8.75
C GLY A 77 12.71 15.08 -8.93
N GLU A 78 13.30 14.50 -7.87
CA GLU A 78 13.89 13.16 -7.92
C GLU A 78 13.12 12.15 -7.07
N LEU A 79 12.83 10.97 -7.64
CA LEU A 79 12.27 9.84 -6.91
C LEU A 79 13.38 9.12 -6.16
N MET A 80 13.28 9.15 -4.84
CA MET A 80 14.20 8.53 -3.90
C MET A 80 13.64 7.19 -3.44
N LEU A 81 14.31 6.11 -3.80
CA LEU A 81 14.01 4.75 -3.39
C LEU A 81 15.19 4.18 -2.61
N SER A 82 14.92 3.23 -1.72
CA SER A 82 15.93 2.52 -0.94
C SER A 82 16.92 1.71 -1.78
N THR A 83 16.50 1.27 -2.96
CA THR A 83 17.34 0.52 -3.90
C THR A 83 17.29 1.16 -5.27
N ALA A 84 18.41 1.11 -5.99
CA ALA A 84 18.47 1.61 -7.35
C ALA A 84 17.37 0.99 -8.23
N TRP A 85 16.75 1.83 -9.03
CA TRP A 85 15.74 1.43 -10.01
C TRP A 85 15.97 2.22 -11.30
N GLU A 86 16.16 1.49 -12.37
CA GLU A 86 16.25 2.08 -13.69
C GLU A 86 14.81 2.33 -14.19
N GLN A 87 14.43 3.60 -14.23
CA GLN A 87 13.09 4.00 -14.67
C GLN A 87 12.89 3.67 -16.14
N PRO A 88 11.74 3.10 -16.52
CA PRO A 88 11.41 2.89 -17.94
C PRO A 88 11.46 4.19 -18.74
N GLU A 89 11.79 4.08 -20.03
CA GLU A 89 11.78 5.23 -20.93
C GLU A 89 10.39 5.89 -20.92
N GLY A 90 10.36 7.20 -20.74
CA GLY A 90 9.13 7.97 -20.65
C GLY A 90 8.39 7.88 -19.30
N TYR A 91 9.00 7.27 -18.27
CA TYR A 91 8.41 7.28 -16.94
C TYR A 91 8.21 8.72 -16.43
N ARG A 92 7.00 8.99 -15.98
CA ARG A 92 6.64 10.26 -15.35
C ARG A 92 5.87 9.96 -14.07
N ILE A 93 6.33 10.52 -12.98
CA ILE A 93 5.68 10.33 -11.68
C ILE A 93 4.26 10.91 -11.67
N GLU A 94 4.07 12.01 -12.41
CA GLU A 94 2.78 12.70 -12.50
C GLU A 94 1.69 11.85 -13.16
N ASP A 95 2.06 10.83 -13.92
CA ASP A 95 1.13 9.91 -14.56
C ASP A 95 0.73 8.73 -13.65
N ARG A 96 1.31 8.66 -12.44
CA ARG A 96 1.04 7.60 -11.47
C ARG A 96 -0.18 7.93 -10.62
N SER A 97 -1.11 6.96 -10.47
CA SER A 97 -2.34 7.15 -9.69
C SER A 97 -2.05 7.57 -8.25
N TRP A 98 -1.12 6.87 -7.58
CA TRP A 98 -0.73 7.17 -6.21
C TRP A 98 -0.21 8.61 -6.02
N TYR A 99 0.57 9.12 -7.00
CA TYR A 99 1.05 10.50 -6.96
C TYR A 99 -0.10 11.50 -7.11
N GLN A 100 -1.01 11.23 -8.05
CA GLN A 100 -2.18 12.09 -8.29
C GLN A 100 -3.09 12.15 -7.07
N GLU A 101 -3.35 11.01 -6.40
CA GLU A 101 -4.14 10.95 -5.18
C GLU A 101 -3.48 11.75 -4.04
N MET A 102 -2.16 11.57 -3.80
CA MET A 102 -1.42 12.35 -2.82
C MET A 102 -1.42 13.83 -3.15
N LYS A 103 -1.24 14.18 -4.42
CA LYS A 103 -1.27 15.57 -4.90
C LYS A 103 -2.62 16.23 -4.67
N GLN A 104 -3.70 15.50 -4.90
CA GLN A 104 -5.06 15.97 -4.67
C GLN A 104 -5.35 16.22 -3.18
N ASN A 105 -4.87 15.34 -2.31
CA ASN A 105 -5.06 15.42 -0.86
C ASN A 105 -4.07 16.38 -0.18
N GLY A 106 -2.99 16.76 -0.87
CA GLY A 106 -2.01 17.72 -0.38
C GLY A 106 -1.32 17.26 0.90
N THR A 107 -1.37 18.07 1.93
CA THR A 107 -0.73 17.79 3.23
C THR A 107 -1.53 16.83 4.13
N GLU A 108 -2.68 16.36 3.67
CA GLU A 108 -3.45 15.35 4.41
C GLU A 108 -2.87 13.96 4.19
N LEU A 109 -3.01 13.11 5.22
CA LEU A 109 -2.64 11.71 5.12
C LEU A 109 -3.45 11.04 4.02
N THR A 110 -2.78 10.34 3.11
CA THR A 110 -3.40 9.62 2.01
C THR A 110 -3.08 8.14 2.12
N ILE A 111 -4.11 7.31 2.11
CA ILE A 111 -4.00 5.88 1.79
C ILE A 111 -4.56 5.73 0.38
N THR A 112 -3.71 5.32 -0.55
CA THR A 112 -4.09 5.27 -1.98
C THR A 112 -4.99 4.11 -2.29
N THR A 113 -5.69 4.18 -3.42
CA THR A 113 -6.27 2.98 -4.02
C THR A 113 -5.16 1.99 -4.39
N PRO A 114 -5.44 0.65 -4.38
CA PRO A 114 -4.46 -0.34 -4.80
C PRO A 114 -3.96 -0.10 -6.22
N TYR A 115 -2.66 -0.26 -6.42
CA TYR A 115 -2.04 -0.13 -7.73
C TYR A 115 -0.89 -1.13 -7.91
N LEU A 116 -0.51 -1.38 -9.17
CA LEU A 116 0.65 -2.19 -9.50
C LEU A 116 1.92 -1.34 -9.41
N ASP A 117 2.81 -1.67 -8.47
CA ASP A 117 4.12 -1.04 -8.39
C ASP A 117 4.99 -1.45 -9.58
N MET A 118 5.49 -0.46 -10.32
CA MET A 118 6.26 -0.69 -11.56
C MET A 118 7.64 -1.28 -11.31
N LYS A 119 8.20 -1.12 -10.12
CA LYS A 119 9.52 -1.62 -9.77
C LYS A 119 9.48 -3.09 -9.40
N THR A 120 8.52 -3.47 -8.57
CA THR A 120 8.41 -4.82 -8.01
C THR A 120 7.42 -5.69 -8.74
N ASN A 121 6.54 -5.08 -9.54
CA ASN A 121 5.37 -5.73 -10.19
C ASN A 121 4.44 -6.40 -9.17
N ARG A 122 4.35 -5.84 -7.96
CA ARG A 122 3.46 -6.30 -6.88
C ARG A 122 2.31 -5.32 -6.68
N GLN A 123 1.18 -5.84 -6.21
CA GLN A 123 0.04 -5.01 -5.82
C GLN A 123 0.32 -4.36 -4.46
N VAL A 124 0.20 -3.04 -4.40
CA VAL A 124 0.48 -2.25 -3.20
C VAL A 124 -0.59 -1.20 -2.96
N VAL A 125 -0.67 -0.73 -1.72
CA VAL A 125 -1.22 0.57 -1.37
C VAL A 125 -0.09 1.43 -0.82
N SER A 126 -0.08 2.71 -1.11
CA SER A 126 0.84 3.65 -0.47
C SER A 126 0.11 4.41 0.64
N VAL A 127 0.77 4.51 1.77
CA VAL A 127 0.45 5.50 2.80
C VAL A 127 1.41 6.65 2.62
N GLY A 128 0.91 7.84 2.30
CA GLY A 128 1.78 8.95 1.92
C GLY A 128 1.22 10.33 2.23
N ARG A 129 2.07 11.34 2.05
CA ARG A 129 1.75 12.73 2.34
C ARG A 129 2.64 13.69 1.57
N MET A 130 2.03 14.76 1.02
CA MET A 130 2.80 15.87 0.45
C MET A 130 3.40 16.73 1.55
N PHE A 131 4.55 17.34 1.27
CA PHE A 131 5.10 18.40 2.12
C PHE A 131 4.28 19.69 1.98
N ARG A 132 4.51 20.64 2.89
CA ARG A 132 3.83 21.94 2.89
C ARG A 132 4.12 22.77 1.64
N ASP A 133 5.24 22.52 0.96
CA ASP A 133 5.59 23.17 -0.30
C ASP A 133 4.71 22.70 -1.48
N GLY A 134 3.98 21.59 -1.31
CA GLY A 134 3.11 21.01 -2.32
C GLY A 134 3.84 20.41 -3.53
N SER A 135 5.15 20.20 -3.44
CA SER A 135 6.01 19.66 -4.51
C SER A 135 6.68 18.36 -4.10
N ASN A 136 7.09 18.27 -2.85
CA ASN A 136 7.75 17.13 -2.28
C ASN A 136 6.78 16.22 -1.54
N LEU A 137 7.08 14.94 -1.45
CA LEU A 137 6.27 13.95 -0.72
C LEU A 137 7.14 12.84 -0.16
N ILE A 138 6.53 12.10 0.77
CA ILE A 138 7.04 10.84 1.30
C ILE A 138 5.92 9.81 1.32
N GLY A 139 6.26 8.55 1.12
CA GLY A 139 5.33 7.43 1.17
C GLY A 139 5.96 6.15 1.69
N VAL A 140 5.10 5.25 2.15
CA VAL A 140 5.42 3.89 2.56
C VAL A 140 4.54 2.95 1.74
N ASP A 141 5.14 1.99 1.07
CA ASP A 141 4.40 0.99 0.30
C ASP A 141 4.13 -0.25 1.14
N VAL A 142 2.85 -0.59 1.26
CA VAL A 142 2.34 -1.78 1.91
C VAL A 142 2.05 -2.83 0.84
N ASP A 143 2.64 -4.02 1.02
CA ASP A 143 2.49 -5.14 0.11
C ASP A 143 1.17 -5.88 0.35
N LEU A 144 0.30 -5.87 -0.64
CA LEU A 144 -1.00 -6.53 -0.56
C LEU A 144 -0.95 -8.04 -0.86
N GLU A 145 0.11 -8.52 -1.51
CA GLU A 145 0.25 -9.95 -1.80
C GLU A 145 0.48 -10.74 -0.51
N GLU A 146 1.33 -10.24 0.39
CA GLU A 146 1.55 -10.88 1.69
C GLU A 146 0.29 -10.88 2.55
N LEU A 147 -0.47 -9.78 2.53
CA LEU A 147 -1.76 -9.73 3.19
C LEU A 147 -2.75 -10.74 2.58
N SER A 148 -2.76 -10.89 1.25
CA SER A 148 -3.60 -11.86 0.56
C SER A 148 -3.21 -13.30 0.87
N ASP A 149 -1.91 -13.59 1.04
CA ASP A 149 -1.45 -14.91 1.42
C ASP A 149 -1.86 -15.27 2.85
N LEU A 150 -1.81 -14.32 3.79
CA LEU A 150 -2.36 -14.50 5.13
C LEU A 150 -3.86 -14.84 5.08
N LEU A 151 -4.64 -14.16 4.23
CA LEU A 151 -6.08 -14.45 4.09
C LEU A 151 -6.33 -15.85 3.53
N LYS A 152 -5.51 -16.34 2.61
CA LYS A 152 -5.61 -17.71 2.09
C LYS A 152 -5.32 -18.76 3.17
N GLU A 153 -4.38 -18.49 4.07
CA GLU A 153 -4.10 -19.39 5.20
C GLU A 153 -5.28 -19.49 6.19
N LEU A 154 -6.05 -18.41 6.32
CA LEU A 154 -7.25 -18.37 7.17
C LEU A 154 -8.45 -19.05 6.50
N ASP A 155 -8.43 -19.23 5.20
CA ASP A 155 -9.48 -19.93 4.44
C ASP A 155 -9.35 -21.45 4.60
N ALA A 156 -9.68 -21.96 5.77
CA ALA A 156 -9.66 -23.40 6.09
C ALA A 156 -10.77 -24.20 5.36
N GLY A 157 -11.13 -23.83 4.13
CA GLY A 157 -12.16 -24.49 3.32
C GLY A 157 -13.59 -24.01 3.62
N THR A 158 -13.72 -22.84 4.24
CA THR A 158 -15.02 -22.23 4.59
C THR A 158 -15.50 -21.19 3.57
N GLY A 159 -14.64 -20.80 2.62
CA GLY A 159 -14.93 -19.80 1.59
C GLY A 159 -13.79 -18.80 1.43
N GLU A 160 -13.81 -18.01 0.36
CA GLU A 160 -12.80 -16.99 0.10
C GLU A 160 -13.05 -15.75 0.97
N ILE A 161 -11.98 -15.25 1.63
CA ILE A 161 -12.00 -14.02 2.41
C ILE A 161 -11.44 -12.89 1.56
N TYR A 162 -12.17 -11.77 1.50
CA TYR A 162 -11.73 -10.55 0.83
C TYR A 162 -11.74 -9.38 1.80
N ILE A 163 -10.75 -8.51 1.68
CA ILE A 163 -10.76 -7.18 2.28
C ILE A 163 -11.10 -6.19 1.18
N VAL A 164 -12.07 -5.33 1.43
CA VAL A 164 -12.50 -4.28 0.49
C VAL A 164 -12.36 -2.91 1.14
N ASP A 165 -12.08 -1.90 0.33
CA ASP A 165 -12.09 -0.51 0.76
C ASP A 165 -13.53 0.06 0.85
N GLN A 166 -13.65 1.34 1.20
CA GLN A 166 -14.94 2.03 1.35
C GLN A 166 -15.73 2.13 0.02
N THR A 167 -15.06 1.93 -1.11
CA THR A 167 -15.70 1.93 -2.44
C THR A 167 -16.16 0.53 -2.87
N GLY A 168 -15.86 -0.50 -2.06
CA GLY A 168 -16.11 -1.90 -2.37
C GLY A 168 -15.04 -2.53 -3.27
N SER A 169 -13.92 -1.84 -3.49
CA SER A 169 -12.80 -2.38 -4.27
C SER A 169 -11.97 -3.35 -3.43
N ILE A 170 -11.64 -4.51 -3.99
CA ILE A 170 -10.84 -5.55 -3.33
C ILE A 170 -9.41 -5.04 -3.17
N ILE A 171 -8.93 -5.01 -1.93
CA ILE A 171 -7.56 -4.63 -1.56
C ILE A 171 -6.71 -5.81 -1.15
N ALA A 172 -7.32 -6.90 -0.68
CA ALA A 172 -6.61 -8.15 -0.38
C ALA A 172 -7.56 -9.36 -0.44
N GLY A 173 -7.00 -10.54 -0.65
CA GLY A 173 -7.72 -11.82 -0.73
C GLY A 173 -8.04 -12.26 -2.16
N GLY A 174 -8.39 -13.53 -2.31
CA GLY A 174 -8.71 -14.12 -3.60
C GLY A 174 -7.51 -14.20 -4.57
N GLU A 175 -7.83 -14.22 -5.86
CA GLU A 175 -6.80 -14.23 -6.90
C GLU A 175 -6.25 -12.82 -7.19
N PRO A 176 -4.97 -12.67 -7.56
CA PRO A 176 -4.37 -11.37 -7.90
C PRO A 176 -5.14 -10.60 -8.99
N ALA A 177 -5.83 -11.33 -9.89
CA ALA A 177 -6.64 -10.74 -10.94
C ALA A 177 -7.88 -9.97 -10.43
N TYR A 178 -8.24 -10.13 -9.15
CA TYR A 178 -9.39 -9.47 -8.53
C TYR A 178 -9.04 -8.15 -7.84
N MET A 179 -7.75 -7.89 -7.63
CA MET A 179 -7.29 -6.66 -6.98
C MET A 179 -7.76 -5.41 -7.70
N GLY A 180 -8.31 -4.46 -6.96
CA GLY A 180 -8.87 -3.21 -7.46
C GLY A 180 -10.22 -3.35 -8.18
N LYS A 181 -10.77 -4.57 -8.30
CA LYS A 181 -12.14 -4.77 -8.80
C LYS A 181 -13.14 -4.65 -7.66
N THR A 182 -14.35 -4.24 -7.98
CA THR A 182 -15.45 -4.23 -7.02
C THR A 182 -16.09 -5.63 -6.95
N LEU A 183 -16.60 -5.99 -5.77
CA LEU A 183 -17.36 -7.24 -5.59
C LEU A 183 -18.51 -7.33 -6.62
N ASP A 184 -19.23 -6.24 -6.85
CA ASP A 184 -20.30 -6.19 -7.86
C ASP A 184 -19.82 -6.59 -9.26
N SER A 185 -18.63 -6.15 -9.67
CA SER A 185 -18.07 -6.51 -10.98
C SER A 185 -17.72 -7.99 -11.10
N MET A 186 -17.52 -8.68 -9.98
CA MET A 186 -17.26 -10.13 -9.94
C MET A 186 -18.54 -10.94 -9.98
N TYR A 187 -19.59 -10.50 -9.28
CA TYR A 187 -20.87 -11.20 -9.18
C TYR A 187 -21.78 -11.02 -10.39
N HIS A 188 -21.67 -9.94 -11.14
CA HIS A 188 -22.43 -9.75 -12.39
C HIS A 188 -22.08 -10.74 -13.51
N ARG A 189 -21.09 -11.60 -13.33
CA ARG A 189 -20.84 -12.74 -14.24
C ARG A 189 -21.68 -13.97 -13.90
N THR A 190 -22.47 -13.96 -12.84
CA THR A 190 -23.27 -15.09 -12.35
C THR A 190 -24.76 -15.02 -12.68
N ASP A 191 -25.25 -13.96 -13.33
CA ASP A 191 -26.65 -13.89 -13.83
C ASP A 191 -27.00 -14.90 -14.94
N ALA A 192 -26.13 -15.87 -15.20
CA ALA A 192 -26.39 -16.95 -16.14
C ALA A 192 -27.08 -18.18 -15.50
N TYR A 193 -27.45 -18.14 -14.22
CA TYR A 193 -28.06 -19.27 -13.52
C TYR A 193 -29.48 -19.03 -13.01
N GLU A 194 -30.14 -17.96 -13.42
CA GLU A 194 -31.58 -17.81 -13.19
C GLU A 194 -32.37 -18.19 -14.46
N THR A 195 -32.38 -19.44 -14.81
CA THR A 195 -33.47 -20.04 -15.60
C THR A 195 -33.41 -21.55 -15.45
N TYR A 196 -34.04 -22.08 -14.37
CA TYR A 196 -34.77 -23.36 -14.38
C TYR A 196 -35.75 -23.39 -13.22
#